data_dfdff743a6e4495e0a385339e636bea7
#
_entry.id   dfdff743a6e4495e0a385339e636bea7
#
_cell.length_a   1.000
_cell.length_b   1.000
_cell.length_c   1.000
_cell.angle_alpha   90.00
_cell.angle_beta   90.00
_cell.angle_gamma   90.00
#
_symmetry.space_group_name_H-M   'P 1'
#
loop_
_entity.id
_entity.type
_entity.pdbx_description
1 polymer ?
#
loop_
_entity_poly.entity_id
_entity_poly.type
_entity_poly.pdbx_seq_one_letter_code
_entity_poly.pdbx_strand_id
1 'polypeptide(L)'
;YKKASECFDLLVRESNWSKAICQYGKAAVLFEQSSDNHIQAESMMRTVPSFARKMAGRHLPFERFVTLRAERFSQQTPLGLPAMEFAYLWHCLAQTPVFILLDEQLKRIDHVLRALQRFESPDSFPGGATAFYSQLCLAHFLRGVAFRYVAFPKKHTVLQYPLNDRPDVAKAAVEAVTSLTKVCENGMRLDAVDRYLVYFAHYELGNLY
;
A
#
# COMPACT_ATOMS: atom_id res chain seq x y z
N TYR A 1 -6.09 -9.86 7.85
CA TYR A 1 -4.70 -10.28 7.65
C TYR A 1 -4.49 -11.78 7.90
N LYS A 2 -5.01 -12.39 9.00
CA LYS A 2 -4.79 -13.82 9.32
C LYS A 2 -5.12 -14.75 8.14
N LYS A 3 -6.34 -14.67 7.58
CA LYS A 3 -6.73 -15.46 6.42
C LYS A 3 -5.85 -15.22 5.19
N ALA A 4 -5.44 -13.97 4.95
CA ALA A 4 -4.55 -13.65 3.85
C ALA A 4 -3.17 -14.29 4.04
N SER A 5 -2.63 -14.26 5.25
CA SER A 5 -1.38 -14.96 5.60
C SER A 5 -1.46 -16.46 5.33
N GLU A 6 -2.55 -17.12 5.75
CA GLU A 6 -2.80 -18.55 5.50
C GLU A 6 -2.88 -18.87 4.00
N CYS A 7 -3.55 -18.02 3.21
CA CYS A 7 -3.61 -18.17 1.75
C CYS A 7 -2.22 -17.99 1.10
N PHE A 8 -1.44 -17.02 1.54
CA PHE A 8 -0.09 -16.83 1.03
C PHE A 8 0.86 -17.97 1.43
N ASP A 9 0.68 -18.59 2.61
CA ASP A 9 1.40 -19.80 2.99
C ASP A 9 1.19 -20.94 2.00
N LEU A 10 -0.06 -21.14 1.58
CA LEU A 10 -0.39 -22.14 0.57
C LEU A 10 0.25 -21.80 -0.77
N LEU A 11 0.11 -20.53 -1.21
CA LEU A 11 0.66 -20.07 -2.49
C LEU A 11 2.20 -20.16 -2.55
N VAL A 12 2.90 -19.85 -1.47
CA VAL A 12 4.37 -19.97 -1.40
C VAL A 12 4.81 -21.42 -1.54
N ARG A 13 4.04 -22.37 -0.97
CA ARG A 13 4.38 -23.82 -1.00
C ARG A 13 4.01 -24.48 -2.32
N GLU A 14 2.83 -24.19 -2.85
CA GLU A 14 2.19 -24.99 -3.91
C GLU A 14 2.14 -24.30 -5.26
N SER A 15 2.22 -22.97 -5.30
CA SER A 15 2.10 -22.24 -6.56
C SER A 15 3.37 -22.35 -7.40
N ASN A 16 3.19 -22.74 -8.67
CA ASN A 16 4.24 -22.66 -9.69
C ASN A 16 4.34 -21.28 -10.35
N TRP A 17 3.47 -20.36 -9.99
CA TRP A 17 3.49 -18.99 -10.44
C TRP A 17 4.64 -18.21 -9.77
N SER A 18 4.68 -16.91 -9.79
CA SER A 18 5.79 -16.13 -9.22
C SER A 18 5.95 -16.34 -7.71
N LYS A 19 6.98 -17.09 -7.31
CA LYS A 19 7.33 -17.24 -5.90
C LYS A 19 7.74 -15.91 -5.25
N ALA A 20 8.37 -15.00 -6.01
CA ALA A 20 8.76 -13.68 -5.52
C ALA A 20 7.53 -12.88 -5.07
N ILE A 21 6.48 -12.87 -5.89
CA ILE A 21 5.23 -12.14 -5.58
C ILE A 21 4.51 -12.76 -4.38
N CYS A 22 4.40 -14.09 -4.33
CA CYS A 22 3.77 -14.77 -3.20
C CYS A 22 4.52 -14.54 -1.88
N GLN A 23 5.86 -14.62 -1.93
CA GLN A 23 6.73 -14.38 -0.78
C GLN A 23 6.62 -12.93 -0.28
N TYR A 24 6.64 -11.95 -1.21
CA TYR A 24 6.43 -10.54 -0.87
C TYR A 24 5.06 -10.31 -0.23
N GLY A 25 4.00 -10.82 -0.85
CA GLY A 25 2.64 -10.69 -0.33
C GLY A 25 2.50 -11.26 1.09
N LYS A 26 3.06 -12.44 1.35
CA LYS A 26 3.10 -13.03 2.69
C LYS A 26 3.84 -12.12 3.68
N ALA A 27 5.05 -11.69 3.33
CA ALA A 27 5.86 -10.83 4.19
C ALA A 27 5.17 -9.51 4.51
N ALA A 28 4.55 -8.87 3.52
CA ALA A 28 3.80 -7.63 3.68
C ALA A 28 2.60 -7.80 4.63
N VAL A 29 1.84 -8.88 4.46
CA VAL A 29 0.69 -9.20 5.33
C VAL A 29 1.13 -9.47 6.77
N LEU A 30 2.21 -10.23 6.97
CA LEU A 30 2.76 -10.51 8.30
C LEU A 30 3.22 -9.23 8.99
N PHE A 31 3.90 -8.35 8.26
CA PHE A 31 4.37 -7.07 8.78
C PHE A 31 3.21 -6.21 9.32
N GLU A 32 2.12 -6.08 8.56
CA GLU A 32 0.98 -5.28 8.97
C GLU A 32 0.05 -5.99 9.98
N GLN A 33 0.20 -7.30 10.18
CA GLN A 33 -0.63 -8.06 11.11
C GLN A 33 -0.28 -7.77 12.57
N SER A 34 1.01 -7.78 12.93
CA SER A 34 1.49 -7.55 14.29
C SER A 34 2.98 -7.20 14.31
N SER A 35 3.39 -6.36 15.25
CA SER A 35 4.80 -6.06 15.53
C SER A 35 5.64 -7.31 15.82
N ASP A 36 5.04 -8.34 16.42
CA ASP A 36 5.74 -9.59 16.75
C ASP A 36 6.20 -10.34 15.50
N ASN A 37 5.56 -10.07 14.37
CA ASN A 37 5.89 -10.68 13.08
C ASN A 37 6.95 -9.91 12.29
N HIS A 38 7.41 -8.75 12.75
CA HIS A 38 8.31 -7.89 11.98
C HIS A 38 9.63 -8.58 11.63
N ILE A 39 10.24 -9.31 12.57
CA ILE A 39 11.49 -10.06 12.33
C ILE A 39 11.28 -11.12 11.26
N GLN A 40 10.18 -11.85 11.33
CA GLN A 40 9.85 -12.86 10.32
C GLN A 40 9.58 -12.20 8.95
N ALA A 41 8.81 -11.13 8.92
CA ALA A 41 8.51 -10.39 7.70
C ALA A 41 9.79 -9.86 7.04
N GLU A 42 10.72 -9.29 7.82
CA GLU A 42 12.01 -8.82 7.34
C GLU A 42 12.86 -9.96 6.76
N SER A 43 12.95 -11.08 7.47
CA SER A 43 13.65 -12.27 6.96
C SER A 43 13.09 -12.74 5.63
N MET A 44 11.76 -12.74 5.49
CA MET A 44 11.09 -13.11 4.24
C MET A 44 11.34 -12.10 3.13
N MET A 45 11.27 -10.79 3.42
CA MET A 45 11.57 -9.73 2.44
C MET A 45 12.97 -9.88 1.84
N ARG A 46 13.97 -10.20 2.67
CA ARG A 46 15.36 -10.43 2.22
C ARG A 46 15.50 -11.57 1.19
N THR A 47 14.59 -12.54 1.20
CA THR A 47 14.62 -13.68 0.26
C THR A 47 13.88 -13.41 -1.04
N VAL A 48 13.01 -12.40 -1.12
CA VAL A 48 12.20 -12.09 -2.31
C VAL A 48 13.04 -11.94 -3.58
N PRO A 49 14.18 -11.21 -3.60
CA PRO A 49 14.99 -11.05 -4.81
C PRO A 49 15.50 -12.37 -5.37
N SER A 50 15.80 -13.36 -4.52
CA SER A 50 16.32 -14.67 -4.95
C SER A 50 15.27 -15.51 -5.70
N PHE A 51 13.99 -15.21 -5.53
CA PHE A 51 12.89 -15.89 -6.22
C PHE A 51 12.48 -15.23 -7.54
N ALA A 52 12.98 -14.02 -7.82
CA ALA A 52 12.63 -13.30 -9.04
C ALA A 52 13.17 -14.03 -10.28
N ARG A 53 12.30 -14.25 -11.25
CA ARG A 53 12.62 -14.97 -12.49
C ARG A 53 12.69 -14.00 -13.67
N LYS A 54 13.53 -14.32 -14.64
CA LYS A 54 13.54 -13.66 -15.94
C LYS A 54 12.79 -14.51 -16.96
N MET A 55 11.85 -13.91 -17.65
CA MET A 55 11.23 -14.49 -18.85
C MET A 55 11.81 -13.79 -20.09
N ALA A 56 12.39 -14.57 -20.99
CA ALA A 56 13.08 -14.04 -22.18
C ALA A 56 14.12 -12.94 -21.85
N GLY A 57 14.88 -13.13 -20.75
CA GLY A 57 15.90 -12.18 -20.30
C GLY A 57 15.39 -10.92 -19.57
N ARG A 58 14.10 -10.74 -19.44
CA ARG A 58 13.48 -9.59 -18.75
C ARG A 58 12.70 -10.01 -17.52
N HIS A 59 12.75 -9.20 -16.48
CA HIS A 59 11.85 -9.38 -15.32
C HIS A 59 10.43 -8.96 -15.70
N LEU A 60 9.44 -9.71 -15.21
CA LEU A 60 8.05 -9.27 -15.27
C LEU A 60 7.92 -7.96 -14.48
N PRO A 61 7.16 -6.96 -14.97
CA PRO A 61 7.06 -5.66 -14.31
C PRO A 61 6.69 -5.76 -12.83
N PHE A 62 5.77 -6.66 -12.50
CA PHE A 62 5.31 -6.83 -11.13
C PHE A 62 6.33 -7.58 -10.24
N GLU A 63 7.09 -8.54 -10.78
CA GLU A 63 8.21 -9.15 -10.05
C GLU A 63 9.31 -8.12 -9.78
N ARG A 64 9.61 -7.26 -10.75
CA ARG A 64 10.56 -6.15 -10.55
C ARG A 64 10.09 -5.22 -9.44
N PHE A 65 8.79 -4.88 -9.42
CA PHE A 65 8.23 -4.03 -8.38
C PHE A 65 8.43 -4.65 -6.98
N VAL A 66 7.99 -5.89 -6.76
CA VAL A 66 8.10 -6.53 -5.43
C VAL A 66 9.56 -6.74 -5.01
N THR A 67 10.46 -6.99 -5.96
CA THR A 67 11.90 -7.10 -5.67
C THR A 67 12.47 -5.78 -5.16
N LEU A 68 12.22 -4.67 -5.86
CA LEU A 68 12.68 -3.34 -5.45
C LEU A 68 12.09 -2.92 -4.09
N ARG A 69 10.82 -3.26 -3.84
CA ARG A 69 10.18 -2.99 -2.55
C ARG A 69 10.79 -3.82 -1.42
N ALA A 70 11.05 -5.09 -1.67
CA ALA A 70 11.67 -5.98 -0.69
C ALA A 70 13.11 -5.57 -0.35
N GLU A 71 13.89 -5.15 -1.35
CA GLU A 71 15.24 -4.62 -1.15
C GLU A 71 15.23 -3.38 -0.25
N ARG A 72 14.32 -2.44 -0.50
CA ARG A 72 14.17 -1.25 0.34
C ARG A 72 13.75 -1.57 1.75
N PHE A 73 12.83 -2.50 1.93
CA PHE A 73 12.39 -2.94 3.26
C PHE A 73 13.57 -3.44 4.09
N SER A 74 14.51 -4.17 3.46
CA SER A 74 15.68 -4.76 4.12
C SER A 74 16.76 -3.73 4.48
N GLN A 75 16.77 -2.58 3.81
CA GLN A 75 17.92 -1.67 3.86
C GLN A 75 17.87 -0.64 4.97
N GLN A 76 16.76 -0.30 5.58
CA GLN A 76 16.76 0.63 6.74
C GLN A 76 15.37 1.12 7.19
N THR A 77 14.35 1.11 6.34
CA THR A 77 13.08 1.77 6.68
C THR A 77 11.92 0.87 6.31
N PRO A 78 11.16 0.37 7.29
CA PRO A 78 9.97 -0.41 7.00
C PRO A 78 9.04 0.42 6.11
N LEU A 79 8.57 -0.20 5.03
CA LEU A 79 7.49 0.39 4.22
C LEU A 79 6.27 0.51 5.11
N GLY A 80 5.70 1.71 5.22
CA GLY A 80 4.65 1.96 6.20
C GLY A 80 3.39 1.11 6.01
N LEU A 81 3.02 0.79 4.77
CA LEU A 81 1.75 0.11 4.41
C LEU A 81 1.96 -0.86 3.23
N PRO A 82 2.88 -1.83 3.32
CA PRO A 82 3.24 -2.69 2.19
C PRO A 82 2.11 -3.62 1.74
N ALA A 83 1.28 -4.13 2.66
CA ALA A 83 0.17 -4.99 2.32
C ALA A 83 -0.97 -4.21 1.64
N MET A 84 -1.21 -2.99 2.08
CA MET A 84 -2.23 -2.13 1.48
C MET A 84 -1.81 -1.62 0.10
N GLU A 85 -0.53 -1.26 -0.08
CA GLU A 85 0.06 -0.93 -1.39
C GLU A 85 -0.08 -2.11 -2.36
N PHE A 86 0.27 -3.30 -1.91
CA PHE A 86 0.13 -4.54 -2.67
C PHE A 86 -1.33 -4.82 -3.03
N ALA A 87 -2.26 -4.65 -2.07
CA ALA A 87 -3.69 -4.82 -2.29
C ALA A 87 -4.26 -3.82 -3.31
N TYR A 88 -3.76 -2.58 -3.34
CA TYR A 88 -4.14 -1.61 -4.36
C TYR A 88 -3.74 -2.09 -5.76
N LEU A 89 -2.50 -2.53 -5.94
CA LEU A 89 -1.98 -2.99 -7.24
C LEU A 89 -2.71 -4.22 -7.78
N TRP A 90 -3.30 -5.02 -6.89
CA TRP A 90 -4.15 -6.16 -7.24
C TRP A 90 -5.65 -5.82 -7.28
N HIS A 91 -6.00 -4.54 -7.24
CA HIS A 91 -7.39 -4.06 -7.20
C HIS A 91 -8.22 -4.61 -6.03
N CYS A 92 -7.59 -5.13 -4.98
CA CYS A 92 -8.28 -5.68 -3.83
C CYS A 92 -8.97 -4.58 -3.01
N LEU A 93 -8.42 -3.36 -2.96
CA LEU A 93 -9.07 -2.24 -2.26
C LEU A 93 -10.43 -1.90 -2.86
N ALA A 94 -10.60 -2.08 -4.17
CA ALA A 94 -11.88 -1.87 -4.85
C ALA A 94 -12.96 -2.88 -4.44
N GLN A 95 -12.57 -4.01 -3.87
CA GLN A 95 -13.43 -5.08 -3.38
C GLN A 95 -13.67 -4.99 -1.88
N THR A 96 -12.95 -4.10 -1.19
CA THR A 96 -13.00 -3.99 0.26
C THR A 96 -14.31 -3.33 0.69
N PRO A 97 -15.07 -3.92 1.63
CA PRO A 97 -16.27 -3.30 2.17
C PRO A 97 -15.98 -1.92 2.76
N VAL A 98 -16.90 -0.97 2.55
CA VAL A 98 -16.70 0.43 2.96
C VAL A 98 -16.46 0.57 4.45
N PHE A 99 -17.13 -0.23 5.30
CA PHE A 99 -16.91 -0.19 6.74
C PHE A 99 -15.47 -0.62 7.11
N ILE A 100 -14.87 -1.59 6.40
CA ILE A 100 -13.46 -1.96 6.60
C ILE A 100 -12.52 -0.84 6.18
N LEU A 101 -12.84 -0.14 5.08
CA LEU A 101 -12.06 1.03 4.66
C LEU A 101 -12.05 2.11 5.73
N LEU A 102 -13.21 2.42 6.33
CA LEU A 102 -13.37 3.46 7.35
C LEU A 102 -12.80 3.03 8.71
N ASP A 103 -13.16 1.85 9.18
CA ASP A 103 -12.91 1.45 10.56
C ASP A 103 -11.52 0.85 10.77
N GLU A 104 -10.91 0.30 9.72
CA GLU A 104 -9.60 -0.32 9.84
C GLU A 104 -8.55 0.38 8.97
N GLN A 105 -8.78 0.48 7.65
CA GLN A 105 -7.73 0.88 6.72
C GLN A 105 -7.35 2.37 6.89
N LEU A 106 -8.35 3.26 6.92
CA LEU A 106 -8.10 4.69 7.11
C LEU A 106 -7.46 4.97 8.47
N LYS A 107 -7.86 4.27 9.53
CA LYS A 107 -7.24 4.43 10.86
C LYS A 107 -5.74 4.06 10.85
N ARG A 108 -5.38 3.01 10.11
CA ARG A 108 -3.96 2.61 9.93
C ARG A 108 -3.17 3.65 9.15
N ILE A 109 -3.73 4.14 8.05
CA ILE A 109 -3.10 5.20 7.23
C ILE A 109 -2.91 6.47 8.07
N ASP A 110 -3.94 6.90 8.79
CA ASP A 110 -3.87 8.08 9.64
C ASP A 110 -2.88 7.90 10.80
N HIS A 111 -2.68 6.67 11.29
CA HIS A 111 -1.62 6.37 12.26
C HIS A 111 -0.23 6.60 11.67
N VAL A 112 0.03 6.14 10.43
CA VAL A 112 1.30 6.37 9.73
C VAL A 112 1.51 7.87 9.49
N LEU A 113 0.50 8.60 9.02
CA LEU A 113 0.60 10.04 8.81
C LEU A 113 0.91 10.80 10.09
N ARG A 114 0.27 10.43 11.21
CA ARG A 114 0.58 11.01 12.52
C ARG A 114 1.97 10.67 13.01
N ALA A 115 2.47 9.46 12.73
CA ALA A 115 3.83 9.07 13.07
C ALA A 115 4.86 9.89 12.30
N LEU A 116 4.62 10.16 11.01
CA LEU A 116 5.48 11.01 10.19
C LEU A 116 5.53 12.46 10.69
N GLN A 117 4.41 13.00 11.20
CA GLN A 117 4.35 14.36 11.76
C GLN A 117 5.17 14.57 13.02
N ARG A 118 5.65 13.49 13.67
CA ARG A 118 6.51 13.58 14.89
C ARG A 118 7.96 13.91 14.59
N PHE A 119 8.38 13.80 13.35
CA PHE A 119 9.73 14.16 12.94
C PHE A 119 9.84 15.67 12.73
N GLU A 120 10.88 16.29 13.31
CA GLU A 120 11.11 17.74 13.23
C GLU A 120 11.34 18.22 11.80
N SER A 121 11.97 17.39 10.99
CA SER A 121 12.19 17.63 9.57
C SER A 121 12.20 16.32 8.77
N PRO A 122 11.97 16.36 7.46
CA PRO A 122 12.12 15.18 6.60
C PRO A 122 13.51 14.52 6.68
N ASP A 123 14.55 15.32 6.92
CA ASP A 123 15.91 14.81 6.99
C ASP A 123 16.21 14.05 8.31
N SER A 124 15.42 14.30 9.37
CA SER A 124 15.53 13.57 10.63
C SER A 124 14.88 12.18 10.59
N PHE A 125 14.17 11.87 9.49
CA PHE A 125 13.54 10.56 9.31
C PHE A 125 14.60 9.48 9.00
N PRO A 126 14.46 8.25 9.55
CA PRO A 126 15.32 7.13 9.18
C PRO A 126 15.30 6.89 7.68
N GLY A 127 16.46 6.99 7.02
CA GLY A 127 16.58 6.95 5.55
C GLY A 127 16.50 8.32 4.86
N GLY A 128 16.39 9.41 5.64
CA GLY A 128 16.42 10.79 5.16
C GLY A 128 15.15 11.25 4.44
N ALA A 129 15.21 12.45 3.86
CA ALA A 129 14.07 13.10 3.22
C ALA A 129 13.42 12.26 2.12
N THR A 130 14.19 11.55 1.31
CA THR A 130 13.64 10.70 0.25
C THR A 130 12.75 9.60 0.80
N ALA A 131 13.18 8.91 1.86
CA ALA A 131 12.38 7.88 2.52
C ALA A 131 11.14 8.47 3.21
N PHE A 132 11.27 9.65 3.82
CA PHE A 132 10.14 10.37 4.40
C PHE A 132 9.06 10.66 3.35
N TYR A 133 9.43 11.28 2.23
CA TYR A 133 8.47 11.63 1.18
C TYR A 133 7.89 10.39 0.49
N SER A 134 8.65 9.31 0.37
CA SER A 134 8.15 8.02 -0.12
C SER A 134 7.00 7.51 0.76
N GLN A 135 7.17 7.49 2.08
CA GLN A 135 6.13 7.05 2.99
C GLN A 135 4.96 8.03 3.09
N LEU A 136 5.23 9.34 3.08
CA LEU A 136 4.21 10.38 3.09
C LEU A 136 3.30 10.28 1.86
N CYS A 137 3.90 10.19 0.67
CA CYS A 137 3.15 10.07 -0.58
C CYS A 137 2.38 8.75 -0.66
N LEU A 138 2.96 7.62 -0.24
CA LEU A 138 2.26 6.35 -0.19
C LEU A 138 1.05 6.41 0.74
N ALA A 139 1.21 6.96 1.95
CA ALA A 139 0.12 7.08 2.90
C ALA A 139 -1.00 8.00 2.37
N HIS A 140 -0.67 9.16 1.80
CA HIS A 140 -1.66 10.04 1.18
C HIS A 140 -2.31 9.40 -0.05
N PHE A 141 -1.56 8.68 -0.87
CA PHE A 141 -2.10 7.95 -2.01
C PHE A 141 -3.16 6.93 -1.58
N LEU A 142 -2.81 6.04 -0.65
CA LEU A 142 -3.72 5.02 -0.13
C LEU A 142 -4.92 5.62 0.60
N ARG A 143 -4.73 6.75 1.31
CA ARG A 143 -5.83 7.51 1.92
C ARG A 143 -6.81 8.04 0.87
N GLY A 144 -6.29 8.65 -0.17
CA GLY A 144 -7.11 9.16 -1.28
C GLY A 144 -7.89 8.07 -1.99
N VAL A 145 -7.24 6.93 -2.29
CA VAL A 145 -7.89 5.74 -2.89
C VAL A 145 -8.97 5.18 -1.99
N ALA A 146 -8.70 5.02 -0.68
CA ALA A 146 -9.68 4.53 0.27
C ALA A 146 -10.91 5.43 0.33
N PHE A 147 -10.74 6.75 0.46
CA PHE A 147 -11.84 7.69 0.45
C PHE A 147 -12.60 7.73 -0.88
N ARG A 148 -11.91 7.56 -2.02
CA ARG A 148 -12.59 7.43 -3.31
C ARG A 148 -13.54 6.22 -3.34
N TYR A 149 -13.10 5.05 -2.83
CA TYR A 149 -13.97 3.88 -2.73
C TYR A 149 -15.06 4.01 -1.66
N VAL A 150 -14.85 4.82 -0.63
CA VAL A 150 -15.92 5.20 0.31
C VAL A 150 -16.97 6.07 -0.39
N ALA A 151 -16.55 7.07 -1.18
CA ALA A 151 -17.46 7.95 -1.91
C ALA A 151 -18.16 7.25 -3.07
N PHE A 152 -17.41 6.45 -3.84
CA PHE A 152 -17.86 5.80 -5.06
C PHE A 152 -17.52 4.29 -5.05
N PRO A 153 -18.22 3.49 -4.23
CA PRO A 153 -17.97 2.07 -4.13
C PRO A 153 -18.31 1.37 -5.45
N LYS A 154 -17.55 0.33 -5.79
CA LYS A 154 -17.84 -0.47 -6.97
C LYS A 154 -19.19 -1.21 -6.82
N LYS A 155 -19.93 -1.42 -7.90
CA LYS A 155 -21.28 -2.03 -7.89
C LYS A 155 -21.33 -3.42 -7.23
N HIS A 156 -20.22 -4.16 -7.28
CA HIS A 156 -20.10 -5.49 -6.69
C HIS A 156 -19.59 -5.48 -5.24
N THR A 157 -19.24 -4.31 -4.70
CA THR A 157 -18.84 -4.19 -3.29
C THR A 157 -20.05 -4.37 -2.41
N VAL A 158 -19.96 -5.28 -1.44
CA VAL A 158 -21.03 -5.51 -0.47
C VAL A 158 -21.09 -4.33 0.48
N LEU A 159 -22.15 -3.54 0.38
CA LEU A 159 -22.43 -2.42 1.27
C LEU A 159 -23.20 -2.96 2.48
N GLN A 160 -22.48 -3.22 3.58
CA GLN A 160 -23.06 -3.67 4.85
C GLN A 160 -23.13 -2.50 5.84
N TYR A 161 -23.85 -1.43 5.46
CA TYR A 161 -24.16 -0.34 6.40
C TYR A 161 -25.62 -0.40 6.84
N PRO A 162 -25.88 -0.22 8.13
CA PRO A 162 -27.21 0.22 8.56
C PRO A 162 -27.57 1.51 7.81
N LEU A 163 -28.84 1.66 7.42
CA LEU A 163 -29.32 2.81 6.63
C LEU A 163 -28.99 4.17 7.25
N ASN A 164 -28.80 4.21 8.57
CA ASN A 164 -28.54 5.43 9.35
C ASN A 164 -27.06 5.84 9.45
N ASP A 165 -26.12 4.95 9.06
CA ASP A 165 -24.66 5.17 9.20
C ASP A 165 -23.96 5.26 7.84
N ARG A 166 -24.63 5.76 6.83
CA ARG A 166 -24.00 5.98 5.52
C ARG A 166 -22.94 7.07 5.62
N PRO A 167 -21.71 6.82 5.10
CA PRO A 167 -20.69 7.85 5.06
C PRO A 167 -21.15 9.06 4.25
N ASP A 168 -20.71 10.24 4.66
CA ASP A 168 -20.90 11.47 3.89
C ASP A 168 -20.05 11.38 2.61
N VAL A 169 -20.73 11.11 1.49
CA VAL A 169 -20.14 10.96 0.17
C VAL A 169 -19.38 12.21 -0.27
N ALA A 170 -19.97 13.40 -0.03
CA ALA A 170 -19.35 14.66 -0.43
C ALA A 170 -18.05 14.89 0.36
N LYS A 171 -18.09 14.68 1.67
CA LYS A 171 -16.91 14.77 2.52
C LYS A 171 -15.85 13.76 2.11
N ALA A 172 -16.22 12.51 1.86
CA ALA A 172 -15.27 11.48 1.41
C ALA A 172 -14.62 11.84 0.07
N ALA A 173 -15.39 12.39 -0.88
CA ALA A 173 -14.85 12.86 -2.16
C ALA A 173 -13.82 13.98 -1.98
N VAL A 174 -14.11 14.97 -1.11
CA VAL A 174 -13.18 16.06 -0.79
C VAL A 174 -11.90 15.53 -0.15
N GLU A 175 -12.00 14.60 0.79
CA GLU A 175 -10.86 13.96 1.43
C GLU A 175 -10.00 13.15 0.42
N ALA A 176 -10.65 12.49 -0.55
CA ALA A 176 -9.96 11.80 -1.63
C ALA A 176 -9.14 12.75 -2.48
N VAL A 177 -9.77 13.83 -2.99
CA VAL A 177 -9.09 14.87 -3.80
C VAL A 177 -7.93 15.48 -3.02
N THR A 178 -8.17 15.90 -1.78
CA THR A 178 -7.15 16.52 -0.92
C THR A 178 -5.94 15.63 -0.74
N SER A 179 -6.16 14.34 -0.48
CA SER A 179 -5.06 13.38 -0.26
C SER A 179 -4.28 13.11 -1.53
N LEU A 180 -4.95 12.89 -2.66
CA LEU A 180 -4.28 12.64 -3.95
C LEU A 180 -3.51 13.86 -4.46
N THR A 181 -4.04 15.07 -4.25
CA THR A 181 -3.36 16.32 -4.60
C THR A 181 -2.04 16.46 -3.84
N LYS A 182 -1.99 16.09 -2.54
CA LYS A 182 -0.74 16.08 -1.76
C LYS A 182 0.33 15.16 -2.34
N VAL A 183 -0.06 14.04 -2.97
CA VAL A 183 0.90 13.18 -3.68
C VAL A 183 1.49 13.91 -4.88
N CYS A 184 0.66 14.57 -5.68
CA CYS A 184 1.12 15.32 -6.86
C CYS A 184 2.05 16.48 -6.46
N GLU A 185 1.72 17.23 -5.41
CA GLU A 185 2.54 18.35 -4.90
C GLU A 185 3.92 17.91 -4.41
N ASN A 186 4.04 16.70 -3.86
CA ASN A 186 5.29 16.16 -3.36
C ASN A 186 6.03 15.27 -4.37
N GLY A 187 5.47 15.08 -5.56
CA GLY A 187 5.97 14.14 -6.56
C GLY A 187 7.42 14.36 -7.00
N MET A 188 7.88 15.61 -7.02
CA MET A 188 9.28 15.95 -7.38
C MET A 188 10.30 15.51 -6.33
N ARG A 189 9.86 15.17 -5.12
CA ARG A 189 10.70 14.71 -4.00
C ARG A 189 10.83 13.19 -3.97
N LEU A 190 10.08 12.50 -4.81
CA LEU A 190 10.12 11.04 -4.95
C LEU A 190 11.26 10.62 -5.89
N ASP A 191 11.91 9.54 -5.53
CA ASP A 191 12.86 8.91 -6.43
C ASP A 191 12.17 8.17 -7.60
N ALA A 192 12.97 7.62 -8.49
CA ALA A 192 12.47 6.95 -9.70
C ALA A 192 11.58 5.73 -9.39
N VAL A 193 11.82 5.05 -8.26
CA VAL A 193 11.09 3.83 -7.87
C VAL A 193 9.68 4.17 -7.38
N ASP A 194 9.51 5.30 -6.68
CA ASP A 194 8.23 5.71 -6.10
C ASP A 194 7.42 6.65 -6.97
N ARG A 195 7.99 7.13 -8.07
CA ARG A 195 7.33 8.10 -8.96
C ARG A 195 6.03 7.58 -9.58
N TYR A 196 5.83 6.27 -9.62
CA TYR A 196 4.55 5.68 -10.05
C TYR A 196 3.36 6.16 -9.21
N LEU A 197 3.57 6.52 -7.93
CA LEU A 197 2.51 7.05 -7.07
C LEU A 197 1.88 8.33 -7.65
N VAL A 198 2.69 9.17 -8.28
CA VAL A 198 2.20 10.40 -8.95
C VAL A 198 1.30 10.06 -10.13
N TYR A 199 1.73 9.11 -10.96
CA TYR A 199 0.93 8.70 -12.13
C TYR A 199 -0.40 8.08 -11.71
N PHE A 200 -0.38 7.23 -10.70
CA PHE A 200 -1.60 6.65 -10.15
C PHE A 200 -2.46 7.69 -9.42
N ALA A 201 -1.88 8.68 -8.74
CA ALA A 201 -2.64 9.76 -8.14
C ALA A 201 -3.40 10.58 -9.19
N HIS A 202 -2.77 10.92 -10.31
CA HIS A 202 -3.47 11.56 -11.43
C HIS A 202 -4.57 10.68 -12.03
N TYR A 203 -4.31 9.38 -12.19
CA TYR A 203 -5.33 8.44 -12.64
C TYR A 203 -6.54 8.39 -11.69
N GLU A 204 -6.29 8.32 -10.39
CA GLU A 204 -7.35 8.27 -9.39
C GLU A 204 -8.11 9.60 -9.27
N LEU A 205 -7.43 10.75 -9.43
CA LEU A 205 -8.08 12.06 -9.54
C LEU A 205 -8.98 12.13 -10.77
N GLY A 206 -8.52 11.64 -11.93
CA GLY A 206 -9.34 11.58 -13.13
C GLY A 206 -10.61 10.71 -13.01
N ASN A 207 -10.62 9.75 -12.08
CA ASN A 207 -11.81 8.94 -11.78
C ASN A 207 -12.79 9.63 -10.79
N LEU A 208 -12.42 10.79 -10.23
CA LEU A 208 -13.26 11.57 -9.30
C LEU A 208 -14.03 12.68 -10.04
N TYR A 209 -13.61 13.06 -11.24
CA TYR A 209 -14.25 14.05 -12.12
C TYR A 209 -15.01 13.35 -13.24
#